data_62e4e223958da4a81690467519f6bcbf
#
_entry.id   62e4e223958da4a81690467519f6bcbf
#
_cell.length_a   1.000
_cell.length_b   1.000
_cell.length_c   1.000
_cell.angle_alpha   90.00
_cell.angle_beta   90.00
_cell.angle_gamma   90.00
#
_symmetry.space_group_name_H-M   'P 1'
#
loop_
_entity.id
_entity.type
_entity.pdbx_description
1 polymer ?
#
loop_
_entity_poly.entity_id
_entity_poly.type
_entity_poly.pdbx_seq_one_letter_code
_entity_poly.pdbx_strand_id
1 'polypeptide(L)'
;MTSMPFPVVAALIVAAVVLLVLVVVLVVGFVTHRISLDSPLIDDDEDDDLCDDTAALLSMLPTTSIVIDDNDDVVRCSPSAYRLGVVSDDAIAEQEVLNAVHEVRQSGGKRQLDLTTATPERYDSAENRIDHVETRSVHRPNWLKVTVGRINEHFIVVLIADVSEAIRFSQVRDSFITNVSEQLLGPTEALAKLADSLEAGNLDGRQVMDDARQVKSSCSKLNHMVSDLLLLIRAQEPITPSSANRLNVMEQLRRVAERLEPLAAQSKVQLNVAGDEDLVINGETDQIDSAVTKLMENAIGYSPVNGTVSVSAVKSKDGEQAVIRVIDQGVGIAKKDQARIFERFYRGSSQSERTADGVGLGLAIVKHVALTHHGDVSVWSAPGQGSTFSLTLPLAQ
;
A
#
# COMPACT_ATOMS: atom_id res chain seq x y z
N MET A 1 11.16 16.41 48.02
CA MET A 1 10.88 15.16 47.25
C MET A 1 12.10 14.89 46.39
N THR A 2 12.95 13.97 46.85
CA THR A 2 14.23 13.59 46.21
C THR A 2 13.91 12.65 45.05
N SER A 3 14.14 13.12 43.82
CA SER A 3 14.04 12.27 42.62
C SER A 3 15.14 11.21 42.64
N MET A 4 14.74 9.93 42.58
CA MET A 4 15.69 8.82 42.44
C MET A 4 16.51 8.98 41.16
N PRO A 5 17.82 8.72 41.18
CA PRO A 5 18.67 8.82 40.00
C PRO A 5 18.27 7.77 38.95
N PHE A 6 18.26 8.20 37.67
CA PHE A 6 17.85 7.41 36.50
C PHE A 6 18.41 5.95 36.44
N PRO A 7 19.68 5.66 36.82
CA PRO A 7 20.20 4.28 36.80
C PRO A 7 19.55 3.37 37.84
N VAL A 8 19.06 3.92 38.95
CA VAL A 8 18.38 3.14 40.00
C VAL A 8 16.97 2.75 39.54
N VAL A 9 16.27 3.64 38.85
CA VAL A 9 14.96 3.36 38.26
C VAL A 9 15.07 2.30 37.15
N ALA A 10 16.08 2.41 36.29
CA ALA A 10 16.35 1.43 35.24
C ALA A 10 16.66 0.03 35.82
N ALA A 11 17.48 -0.05 36.88
CA ALA A 11 17.80 -1.30 37.55
C ALA A 11 16.58 -1.95 38.20
N LEU A 12 15.66 -1.15 38.80
CA LEU A 12 14.40 -1.63 39.37
C LEU A 12 13.44 -2.17 38.30
N ILE A 13 13.37 -1.53 37.14
CA ILE A 13 12.54 -2.00 36.02
C ILE A 13 13.08 -3.34 35.48
N VAL A 14 14.40 -3.47 35.30
CA VAL A 14 15.02 -4.72 34.85
C VAL A 14 14.79 -5.83 35.87
N ALA A 15 14.94 -5.55 37.17
CA ALA A 15 14.68 -6.53 38.24
C ALA A 15 13.21 -6.97 38.27
N ALA A 16 12.26 -6.04 38.05
CA ALA A 16 10.83 -6.35 37.99
C ALA A 16 10.49 -7.22 36.77
N VAL A 17 11.08 -6.95 35.61
CA VAL A 17 10.89 -7.76 34.40
C VAL A 17 11.47 -9.17 34.57
N VAL A 18 12.66 -9.30 35.16
CA VAL A 18 13.29 -10.62 35.45
C VAL A 18 12.41 -11.41 36.43
N LEU A 19 11.90 -10.76 37.48
CA LEU A 19 11.01 -11.40 38.44
C LEU A 19 9.71 -11.87 37.77
N LEU A 20 9.12 -11.05 36.91
CA LEU A 20 7.89 -11.41 36.17
C LEU A 20 8.14 -12.63 35.26
N VAL A 21 9.24 -12.67 34.54
CA VAL A 21 9.62 -13.81 33.69
C VAL A 21 9.81 -15.08 34.53
N LEU A 22 10.45 -14.97 35.70
CA LEU A 22 10.67 -16.09 36.62
C LEU A 22 9.34 -16.64 37.17
N VAL A 23 8.41 -15.75 37.53
CA VAL A 23 7.07 -16.14 37.97
C VAL A 23 6.30 -16.84 36.86
N VAL A 24 6.35 -16.33 35.63
CA VAL A 24 5.72 -16.96 34.46
C VAL A 24 6.29 -18.35 34.19
N VAL A 25 7.61 -18.52 34.24
CA VAL A 25 8.27 -19.83 34.09
C VAL A 25 7.88 -20.80 35.18
N LEU A 26 7.79 -20.34 36.44
CA LEU A 26 7.35 -21.17 37.57
C LEU A 26 5.87 -21.56 37.45
N VAL A 27 5.00 -20.64 37.04
CA VAL A 27 3.58 -20.92 36.83
C VAL A 27 3.39 -21.91 35.69
N VAL A 28 4.06 -21.71 34.57
CA VAL A 28 4.05 -22.64 33.43
C VAL A 28 4.60 -24.01 33.85
N GLY A 29 5.74 -24.05 34.55
CA GLY A 29 6.32 -25.31 35.07
C GLY A 29 5.39 -26.02 36.09
N PHE A 30 4.69 -25.28 36.96
CA PHE A 30 3.73 -25.84 37.92
C PHE A 30 2.46 -26.35 37.23
N VAL A 31 1.97 -25.64 36.22
CA VAL A 31 0.80 -26.08 35.42
C VAL A 31 1.13 -27.32 34.61
N THR A 32 2.29 -27.36 33.94
CA THR A 32 2.75 -28.55 33.21
C THR A 32 3.01 -29.74 34.10
N HIS A 33 3.53 -29.53 35.32
CA HIS A 33 3.75 -30.62 36.29
C HIS A 33 2.44 -31.15 36.90
N ARG A 34 1.41 -30.29 37.07
CA ARG A 34 0.09 -30.75 37.56
C ARG A 34 -0.70 -31.52 36.53
N ILE A 35 -0.56 -31.15 35.25
CA ILE A 35 -1.23 -31.87 34.12
C ILE A 35 -0.65 -33.28 33.95
N SER A 36 0.59 -33.53 34.41
CA SER A 36 1.22 -34.86 34.33
C SER A 36 0.87 -35.83 35.47
N LEU A 37 0.08 -35.40 36.49
CA LEU A 37 -0.19 -36.21 37.69
C LEU A 37 -1.66 -36.68 37.82
N ASP A 38 -2.57 -36.24 36.95
CA ASP A 38 -4.00 -36.63 36.94
C ASP A 38 -4.41 -37.15 35.55
N SER A 39 -3.83 -38.28 35.11
CA SER A 39 -4.37 -39.01 33.96
C SER A 39 -5.16 -40.20 34.50
N PRO A 40 -6.51 -40.21 34.40
CA PRO A 40 -7.22 -41.47 34.49
C PRO A 40 -6.83 -42.35 33.28
N LEU A 41 -6.66 -43.64 33.54
CA LEU A 41 -6.54 -44.68 32.53
C LEU A 41 -7.74 -44.58 31.59
N ILE A 42 -7.52 -44.08 30.36
CA ILE A 42 -8.49 -44.04 29.27
C ILE A 42 -8.14 -45.18 28.30
N ASP A 43 -9.17 -45.89 27.88
CA ASP A 43 -9.13 -47.03 26.99
C ASP A 43 -8.38 -46.69 25.67
N ASP A 44 -7.63 -47.68 25.16
CA ASP A 44 -6.73 -47.63 24.04
C ASP A 44 -7.41 -47.56 22.63
N ASP A 45 -8.71 -47.22 22.54
CA ASP A 45 -9.46 -47.25 21.27
C ASP A 45 -9.87 -45.86 20.73
N GLU A 46 -9.42 -44.72 21.32
CA GLU A 46 -9.77 -43.34 20.87
C GLU A 46 -8.62 -42.53 20.26
N ASP A 47 -7.46 -43.14 20.00
CA ASP A 47 -6.25 -42.41 19.53
C ASP A 47 -6.25 -42.00 18.04
N ASP A 48 -7.27 -42.40 17.26
CA ASP A 48 -7.34 -42.14 15.80
C ASP A 48 -8.08 -40.87 15.42
N ASP A 49 -8.72 -40.16 16.35
CA ASP A 49 -9.42 -38.90 16.08
C ASP A 49 -8.72 -37.69 16.70
N LEU A 50 -8.65 -36.61 15.95
CA LEU A 50 -8.14 -35.33 16.45
C LEU A 50 -9.06 -34.86 17.59
N CYS A 51 -8.54 -34.81 18.84
CA CYS A 51 -9.30 -34.41 20.01
C CYS A 51 -10.04 -33.07 19.75
N ASP A 52 -11.34 -33.05 20.07
CA ASP A 52 -12.23 -31.89 19.87
C ASP A 52 -11.65 -30.59 20.48
N ASP A 53 -10.94 -30.70 21.62
CA ASP A 53 -10.29 -29.56 22.26
C ASP A 53 -9.15 -28.98 21.40
N THR A 54 -8.35 -29.84 20.75
CA THR A 54 -7.28 -29.42 19.84
C THR A 54 -7.87 -28.76 18.60
N ALA A 55 -8.95 -29.32 18.06
CA ALA A 55 -9.68 -28.77 16.94
C ALA A 55 -10.30 -27.39 17.25
N ALA A 56 -10.85 -27.23 18.46
CA ALA A 56 -11.39 -25.95 18.95
C ALA A 56 -10.28 -24.91 19.11
N LEU A 57 -9.14 -25.26 19.70
CA LEU A 57 -7.98 -24.37 19.83
C LEU A 57 -7.46 -23.89 18.47
N LEU A 58 -7.31 -24.79 17.49
CA LEU A 58 -6.86 -24.44 16.15
C LEU A 58 -7.83 -23.47 15.44
N SER A 59 -9.14 -23.61 15.71
CA SER A 59 -10.14 -22.69 15.15
C SER A 59 -10.12 -21.29 15.74
N MET A 60 -9.58 -21.12 16.94
CA MET A 60 -9.45 -19.82 17.63
C MET A 60 -8.19 -19.06 17.21
N LEU A 61 -7.23 -19.72 16.56
CA LEU A 61 -6.02 -19.06 16.11
C LEU A 61 -6.31 -18.12 14.93
N PRO A 62 -5.78 -16.89 14.95
CA PRO A 62 -5.93 -15.94 13.84
C PRO A 62 -5.02 -16.28 12.65
N THR A 63 -4.64 -17.55 12.50
CA THR A 63 -3.75 -18.07 11.48
C THR A 63 -4.44 -19.19 10.70
N THR A 64 -4.12 -19.32 9.42
CA THR A 64 -4.59 -20.45 8.63
C THR A 64 -3.95 -21.74 9.13
N SER A 65 -4.78 -22.73 9.48
CA SER A 65 -4.32 -24.02 10.00
C SER A 65 -4.72 -25.15 9.05
N ILE A 66 -3.82 -26.13 8.91
CA ILE A 66 -4.04 -27.39 8.18
C ILE A 66 -3.59 -28.52 9.10
N VAL A 67 -4.38 -29.57 9.22
CA VAL A 67 -4.03 -30.78 9.96
C VAL A 67 -3.94 -31.94 8.96
N ILE A 68 -2.85 -32.69 9.04
CA ILE A 68 -2.46 -33.73 8.11
C ILE A 68 -2.26 -35.03 8.89
N ASP A 69 -2.77 -36.14 8.35
CA ASP A 69 -2.63 -37.50 8.90
C ASP A 69 -1.32 -38.19 8.45
N ASP A 70 -1.16 -39.46 8.81
CA ASP A 70 -0.01 -40.28 8.48
C ASP A 70 0.13 -40.57 6.97
N ASN A 71 -0.95 -40.44 6.18
CA ASN A 71 -1.00 -40.68 4.74
C ASN A 71 -0.73 -39.41 3.92
N ASP A 72 -0.43 -38.28 4.57
CA ASP A 72 -0.32 -36.95 3.98
C ASP A 72 -1.68 -36.38 3.49
N ASP A 73 -2.80 -36.94 3.94
CA ASP A 73 -4.13 -36.46 3.63
C ASP A 73 -4.52 -35.30 4.57
N VAL A 74 -5.21 -34.31 4.02
CA VAL A 74 -5.68 -33.15 4.80
C VAL A 74 -6.96 -33.53 5.54
N VAL A 75 -6.86 -33.81 6.82
CA VAL A 75 -8.00 -34.13 7.71
C VAL A 75 -8.84 -32.89 8.00
N ARG A 76 -8.19 -31.76 8.15
CA ARG A 76 -8.85 -30.48 8.45
C ARG A 76 -8.04 -29.31 7.91
N CYS A 77 -8.72 -28.34 7.29
CA CYS A 77 -8.05 -27.09 6.92
C CYS A 77 -8.99 -25.88 7.02
N SER A 78 -8.36 -24.72 7.23
CA SER A 78 -9.05 -23.44 7.13
C SER A 78 -9.36 -23.10 5.67
N PRO A 79 -10.53 -22.51 5.33
CA PRO A 79 -10.85 -22.12 3.95
C PRO A 79 -9.83 -21.20 3.29
N SER A 80 -9.08 -20.44 4.09
CA SER A 80 -8.00 -19.58 3.62
C SER A 80 -6.84 -20.36 2.99
N ALA A 81 -6.60 -21.62 3.38
CA ALA A 81 -5.51 -22.46 2.84
C ALA A 81 -5.67 -22.69 1.32
N TYR A 82 -6.90 -22.91 0.87
CA TYR A 82 -7.22 -23.02 -0.56
C TYR A 82 -7.02 -21.70 -1.30
N ARG A 83 -7.43 -20.58 -0.70
CA ARG A 83 -7.26 -19.24 -1.28
C ARG A 83 -5.79 -18.86 -1.41
N LEU A 84 -4.97 -19.26 -0.45
CA LEU A 84 -3.53 -19.02 -0.45
C LEU A 84 -2.77 -19.98 -1.40
N GLY A 85 -3.45 -20.94 -2.00
CA GLY A 85 -2.84 -21.88 -2.95
C GLY A 85 -1.95 -22.95 -2.31
N VAL A 86 -2.07 -23.15 -0.99
CA VAL A 86 -1.26 -24.16 -0.27
C VAL A 86 -1.95 -25.53 -0.28
N VAL A 87 -3.29 -25.57 -0.36
CA VAL A 87 -4.10 -26.80 -0.45
C VAL A 87 -4.86 -26.78 -1.78
N SER A 88 -4.87 -27.93 -2.46
CA SER A 88 -5.67 -28.20 -3.64
C SER A 88 -6.18 -29.63 -3.58
N ASP A 89 -7.49 -29.81 -3.85
CA ASP A 89 -8.12 -31.14 -3.89
C ASP A 89 -7.83 -32.01 -2.64
N ASP A 90 -7.94 -31.39 -1.46
CA ASP A 90 -7.71 -31.95 -0.13
C ASP A 90 -6.30 -32.51 0.12
N ALA A 91 -5.32 -32.06 -0.64
CA ALA A 91 -3.91 -32.37 -0.48
C ALA A 91 -3.05 -31.08 -0.44
N ILE A 92 -1.86 -31.18 0.14
CA ILE A 92 -0.88 -30.09 0.11
C ILE A 92 -0.36 -29.94 -1.32
N ALA A 93 -0.55 -28.76 -1.91
CA ALA A 93 -0.11 -28.46 -3.27
C ALA A 93 1.39 -28.14 -3.36
N GLU A 94 1.98 -27.63 -2.28
CA GLU A 94 3.34 -27.11 -2.27
C GLU A 94 4.34 -28.16 -1.76
N GLN A 95 5.28 -28.58 -2.61
CA GLN A 95 6.26 -29.62 -2.32
C GLN A 95 7.18 -29.27 -1.14
N GLU A 96 7.49 -27.99 -0.96
CA GLU A 96 8.34 -27.52 0.16
C GLU A 96 7.65 -27.73 1.51
N VAL A 97 6.33 -27.57 1.57
CA VAL A 97 5.53 -27.84 2.77
C VAL A 97 5.48 -29.34 3.06
N LEU A 98 5.26 -30.19 2.03
CA LEU A 98 5.29 -31.65 2.17
C LEU A 98 6.65 -32.15 2.68
N ASN A 99 7.74 -31.61 2.15
CA ASN A 99 9.08 -31.97 2.62
C ASN A 99 9.28 -31.61 4.11
N ALA A 100 8.78 -30.46 4.54
CA ALA A 100 8.83 -30.05 5.94
C ALA A 100 7.94 -30.92 6.84
N VAL A 101 6.78 -31.38 6.35
CA VAL A 101 5.90 -32.35 7.03
C VAL A 101 6.63 -33.66 7.25
N HIS A 102 7.25 -34.23 6.19
CA HIS A 102 8.03 -35.47 6.31
C HIS A 102 9.24 -35.35 7.25
N GLU A 103 9.94 -34.19 7.21
CA GLU A 103 11.06 -33.94 8.13
C GLU A 103 10.58 -33.92 9.60
N VAL A 104 9.47 -33.21 9.89
CA VAL A 104 8.90 -33.13 11.24
C VAL A 104 8.34 -34.47 11.71
N ARG A 105 7.76 -35.28 10.79
CA ARG A 105 7.29 -36.63 11.10
C ARG A 105 8.44 -37.54 11.55
N GLN A 106 9.60 -37.44 10.91
CA GLN A 106 10.76 -38.27 11.22
C GLN A 106 11.54 -37.79 12.44
N SER A 107 11.77 -36.46 12.56
CA SER A 107 12.65 -35.90 13.59
C SER A 107 11.91 -35.36 14.81
N GLY A 108 10.60 -35.18 14.74
CA GLY A 108 9.82 -34.46 15.72
C GLY A 108 10.11 -32.93 15.71
N GLY A 109 9.55 -32.22 16.70
CA GLY A 109 9.80 -30.80 16.88
C GLY A 109 8.96 -29.90 15.94
N LYS A 110 9.55 -28.79 15.51
CA LYS A 110 8.89 -27.86 14.57
C LYS A 110 9.86 -27.37 13.50
N ARG A 111 9.33 -27.12 12.30
CA ARG A 111 10.05 -26.55 11.16
C ARG A 111 9.37 -25.26 10.73
N GLN A 112 10.15 -24.25 10.38
CA GLN A 112 9.65 -23.00 9.78
C GLN A 112 10.28 -22.81 8.41
N LEU A 113 9.46 -22.33 7.45
CA LEU A 113 9.91 -21.97 6.11
C LEU A 113 9.12 -20.75 5.61
N ASP A 114 9.74 -19.99 4.72
CA ASP A 114 9.11 -18.91 3.99
C ASP A 114 8.68 -19.46 2.61
N LEU A 115 7.42 -19.22 2.25
CA LEU A 115 6.83 -19.75 1.02
C LEU A 115 6.24 -18.60 0.21
N THR A 116 6.37 -18.68 -1.11
CA THR A 116 5.70 -17.75 -2.03
C THR A 116 4.75 -18.53 -2.93
N THR A 117 3.47 -18.24 -2.85
CA THR A 117 2.43 -18.88 -3.67
C THR A 117 1.69 -17.87 -4.53
N ALA A 118 0.85 -18.35 -5.43
CA ALA A 118 -0.11 -17.53 -6.17
C ALA A 118 -1.55 -17.91 -5.78
N THR A 119 -2.43 -16.93 -5.71
CA THR A 119 -3.86 -17.22 -5.51
C THR A 119 -4.40 -17.97 -6.73
N PRO A 120 -5.04 -19.17 -6.57
CA PRO A 120 -5.61 -19.90 -7.69
C PRO A 120 -6.73 -19.11 -8.40
N GLU A 121 -6.82 -19.23 -9.73
CA GLU A 121 -7.78 -18.45 -10.56
C GLU A 121 -9.24 -18.56 -10.10
N ARG A 122 -9.66 -19.70 -9.54
CA ARG A 122 -11.00 -19.91 -9.00
C ARG A 122 -11.38 -18.98 -7.83
N TYR A 123 -10.39 -18.41 -7.14
CA TYR A 123 -10.59 -17.49 -6.01
C TYR A 123 -10.29 -16.04 -6.36
N ASP A 124 -9.60 -15.78 -7.47
CA ASP A 124 -9.23 -14.43 -7.94
C ASP A 124 -10.46 -13.66 -8.49
N SER A 125 -11.51 -14.36 -8.87
CA SER A 125 -12.71 -13.80 -9.49
C SER A 125 -13.75 -13.23 -8.51
N ALA A 126 -13.60 -13.43 -7.20
CA ALA A 126 -14.64 -13.12 -6.22
C ALA A 126 -14.60 -11.67 -5.70
N GLU A 127 -13.44 -11.03 -5.66
CA GLU A 127 -13.30 -9.64 -5.16
C GLU A 127 -13.45 -8.55 -6.25
N ASN A 128 -13.38 -8.92 -7.55
CA ASN A 128 -13.40 -7.96 -8.66
C ASN A 128 -14.72 -7.95 -9.47
N ARG A 129 -15.84 -8.43 -8.93
CA ARG A 129 -17.15 -8.39 -9.59
C ARG A 129 -17.93 -7.09 -9.32
N ILE A 130 -17.26 -5.96 -9.39
CA ILE A 130 -17.93 -4.68 -9.59
C ILE A 130 -17.38 -4.10 -10.89
N ASP A 131 -18.24 -4.11 -11.91
CA ASP A 131 -18.07 -3.59 -13.26
C ASP A 131 -17.45 -4.52 -14.32
N HIS A 132 -18.24 -4.67 -15.38
CA HIS A 132 -18.08 -5.38 -16.64
C HIS A 132 -16.85 -5.01 -17.48
N VAL A 133 -15.65 -5.08 -16.91
CA VAL A 133 -14.41 -5.02 -17.67
C VAL A 133 -13.59 -6.24 -17.27
N GLU A 134 -13.37 -7.16 -18.20
CA GLU A 134 -12.41 -8.25 -18.08
C GLU A 134 -11.01 -7.69 -17.84
N THR A 135 -10.72 -7.32 -16.60
CA THR A 135 -9.36 -7.02 -16.19
C THR A 135 -8.74 -8.36 -15.82
N ARG A 136 -7.85 -8.88 -16.66
CA ARG A 136 -6.98 -9.99 -16.29
C ARG A 136 -6.30 -9.61 -14.98
N SER A 137 -6.65 -10.34 -13.91
CA SER A 137 -6.07 -10.17 -12.60
C SER A 137 -4.54 -10.29 -12.70
N VAL A 138 -3.87 -9.30 -12.22
CA VAL A 138 -2.42 -9.37 -12.02
C VAL A 138 -2.23 -10.34 -10.87
N HIS A 139 -1.75 -11.56 -11.14
CA HIS A 139 -1.41 -12.55 -10.12
C HIS A 139 -0.41 -11.91 -9.15
N ARG A 140 -0.90 -11.52 -7.98
CA ARG A 140 -0.05 -10.99 -6.91
C ARG A 140 0.47 -12.17 -6.08
N PRO A 141 1.79 -12.27 -5.85
CA PRO A 141 2.33 -13.32 -5.02
C PRO A 141 1.86 -13.16 -3.57
N ASN A 142 1.55 -14.27 -2.93
CA ASN A 142 1.32 -14.36 -1.49
C ASN A 142 2.65 -14.74 -0.82
N TRP A 143 3.09 -13.97 0.17
CA TRP A 143 4.23 -14.31 1.01
C TRP A 143 3.74 -14.90 2.32
N LEU A 144 4.10 -16.15 2.56
CA LEU A 144 3.58 -16.95 3.66
C LEU A 144 4.73 -17.38 4.58
N LYS A 145 4.54 -17.24 5.87
CA LYS A 145 5.37 -17.91 6.88
C LYS A 145 4.68 -19.18 7.33
N VAL A 146 5.26 -20.31 6.98
CA VAL A 146 4.72 -21.63 7.28
C VAL A 146 5.46 -22.21 8.47
N THR A 147 4.72 -22.70 9.47
CA THR A 147 5.27 -23.42 10.63
C THR A 147 4.63 -24.80 10.65
N VAL A 148 5.44 -25.82 10.51
CA VAL A 148 5.02 -27.22 10.60
C VAL A 148 5.41 -27.72 11.99
N GLY A 149 4.48 -28.38 12.68
CA GLY A 149 4.68 -28.92 14.01
C GLY A 149 3.93 -30.23 14.21
N ARG A 150 4.46 -31.11 15.06
CA ARG A 150 3.81 -32.40 15.41
C ARG A 150 2.82 -32.17 16.54
N ILE A 151 1.57 -32.65 16.38
CA ILE A 151 0.55 -32.65 17.43
C ILE A 151 0.69 -33.90 18.29
N ASN A 152 0.62 -35.07 17.65
CA ASN A 152 0.77 -36.37 18.27
C ASN A 152 1.49 -37.35 17.31
N GLU A 153 1.40 -38.66 17.52
CA GLU A 153 2.04 -39.65 16.66
C GLU A 153 1.43 -39.70 15.26
N HIS A 154 0.15 -39.37 15.12
CA HIS A 154 -0.64 -39.47 13.89
C HIS A 154 -0.83 -38.14 13.16
N PHE A 155 -0.84 -37.00 13.89
CA PHE A 155 -1.20 -35.70 13.31
C PHE A 155 -0.08 -34.67 13.32
N ILE A 156 0.04 -34.00 12.19
CA ILE A 156 0.92 -32.82 11.99
C ILE A 156 0.05 -31.61 11.70
N VAL A 157 0.39 -30.47 12.32
CA VAL A 157 -0.24 -29.20 12.04
C VAL A 157 0.69 -28.32 11.20
N VAL A 158 0.11 -27.70 10.17
CA VAL A 158 0.74 -26.63 9.38
C VAL A 158 0.02 -25.34 9.67
N LEU A 159 0.71 -24.39 10.28
CA LEU A 159 0.21 -23.05 10.56
C LEU A 159 0.80 -22.09 9.55
N ILE A 160 -0.06 -21.31 8.90
CA ILE A 160 0.30 -20.38 7.83
C ILE A 160 -0.06 -18.97 8.26
N ALA A 161 0.94 -18.12 8.40
CA ALA A 161 0.75 -16.69 8.58
C ALA A 161 0.96 -15.99 7.22
N ASP A 162 -0.08 -15.34 6.72
CA ASP A 162 0.01 -14.48 5.55
C ASP A 162 0.70 -13.16 5.96
N VAL A 163 1.91 -12.96 5.47
CA VAL A 163 2.72 -11.75 5.71
C VAL A 163 2.79 -10.85 4.47
N SER A 164 1.95 -11.11 3.47
CA SER A 164 1.97 -10.42 2.18
C SER A 164 1.78 -8.91 2.33
N GLU A 165 0.84 -8.47 3.16
CA GLU A 165 0.62 -7.04 3.40
C GLU A 165 1.80 -6.39 4.12
N ALA A 166 2.36 -7.06 5.13
CA ALA A 166 3.51 -6.54 5.86
C ALA A 166 4.75 -6.41 4.97
N ILE A 167 5.00 -7.40 4.10
CA ILE A 167 6.11 -7.35 3.13
C ILE A 167 5.87 -6.26 2.09
N ARG A 168 4.66 -6.17 1.51
CA ARG A 168 4.30 -5.10 0.56
C ARG A 168 4.49 -3.72 1.19
N PHE A 169 4.01 -3.55 2.43
CA PHE A 169 4.21 -2.30 3.16
C PHE A 169 5.70 -1.98 3.38
N SER A 170 6.51 -2.99 3.77
CA SER A 170 7.95 -2.80 3.92
C SER A 170 8.62 -2.42 2.59
N GLN A 171 8.29 -3.12 1.49
CA GLN A 171 8.84 -2.81 0.16
C GLN A 171 8.47 -1.40 -0.31
N VAL A 172 7.22 -0.98 -0.09
CA VAL A 172 6.77 0.38 -0.40
C VAL A 172 7.52 1.40 0.44
N ARG A 173 7.71 1.14 1.73
CA ARG A 173 8.47 2.01 2.64
C ARG A 173 9.94 2.11 2.23
N ASP A 174 10.58 1.00 1.93
CA ASP A 174 12.00 0.95 1.58
C ASP A 174 12.26 1.61 0.21
N SER A 175 11.37 1.36 -0.76
CA SER A 175 11.39 2.09 -2.04
C SER A 175 11.15 3.60 -1.84
N PHE A 176 10.27 3.96 -0.91
CA PHE A 176 10.04 5.35 -0.53
C PHE A 176 11.32 6.02 0.00
N ILE A 177 11.99 5.39 0.97
CA ILE A 177 13.22 5.94 1.56
C ILE A 177 14.31 6.09 0.50
N THR A 178 14.51 5.08 -0.35
CA THR A 178 15.49 5.09 -1.43
C THR A 178 15.21 6.23 -2.42
N ASN A 179 13.98 6.31 -2.93
CA ASN A 179 13.61 7.35 -3.90
C ASN A 179 13.69 8.76 -3.33
N VAL A 180 13.27 8.97 -2.06
CA VAL A 180 13.44 10.26 -1.38
C VAL A 180 14.92 10.63 -1.27
N SER A 181 15.78 9.68 -0.87
CA SER A 181 17.22 9.90 -0.75
C SER A 181 17.85 10.27 -2.09
N GLU A 182 17.52 9.56 -3.17
CA GLU A 182 17.99 9.87 -4.52
C GLU A 182 17.56 11.26 -5.01
N GLN A 183 16.30 11.63 -4.73
CA GLN A 183 15.77 12.94 -5.12
C GLN A 183 16.35 14.10 -4.29
N LEU A 184 16.87 13.83 -3.08
CA LEU A 184 17.58 14.81 -2.25
C LEU A 184 19.01 15.06 -2.75
N LEU A 185 19.66 14.09 -3.37
CA LEU A 185 21.06 14.21 -3.85
C LEU A 185 21.21 15.30 -4.90
N GLY A 186 20.37 15.36 -5.93
CA GLY A 186 20.46 16.35 -6.99
C GLY A 186 20.45 17.81 -6.50
N PRO A 187 19.47 18.23 -5.68
CA PRO A 187 19.48 19.56 -5.07
C PRO A 187 20.69 19.88 -4.19
N THR A 188 21.15 18.89 -3.40
CA THR A 188 22.33 19.09 -2.53
C THR A 188 23.62 19.24 -3.33
N GLU A 189 23.78 18.47 -4.42
CA GLU A 189 24.90 18.62 -5.34
C GLU A 189 24.87 19.98 -6.06
N ALA A 190 23.69 20.46 -6.48
CA ALA A 190 23.54 21.76 -7.09
C ALA A 190 23.93 22.90 -6.13
N LEU A 191 23.55 22.78 -4.83
CA LEU A 191 23.94 23.73 -3.78
C LEU A 191 25.45 23.69 -3.55
N ALA A 192 26.05 22.51 -3.43
CA ALA A 192 27.50 22.37 -3.24
C ALA A 192 28.27 22.98 -4.41
N LYS A 193 27.84 22.70 -5.66
CA LYS A 193 28.47 23.29 -6.85
C LYS A 193 28.39 24.81 -6.89
N LEU A 194 27.26 25.40 -6.50
CA LEU A 194 27.14 26.85 -6.42
C LEU A 194 28.08 27.40 -5.33
N ALA A 195 28.16 26.76 -4.16
CA ALA A 195 29.07 27.16 -3.09
C ALA A 195 30.54 27.13 -3.55
N ASP A 196 30.96 26.02 -4.18
CA ASP A 196 32.31 25.87 -4.74
C ASP A 196 32.62 26.95 -5.77
N SER A 197 31.67 27.29 -6.66
CA SER A 197 31.82 28.34 -7.67
C SER A 197 31.99 29.72 -7.02
N LEU A 198 31.30 30.01 -5.92
CA LEU A 198 31.42 31.27 -5.16
C LEU A 198 32.73 31.35 -4.40
N GLU A 199 33.23 30.27 -3.82
CA GLU A 199 34.49 30.21 -3.08
C GLU A 199 35.71 30.30 -4.00
N ALA A 200 35.64 29.79 -5.21
CA ALA A 200 36.73 29.84 -6.19
C ALA A 200 37.09 31.26 -6.66
N GLY A 201 36.23 32.24 -6.40
CA GLY A 201 36.48 33.67 -6.68
C GLY A 201 36.59 34.02 -8.16
N ASN A 202 36.46 33.09 -9.06
CA ASN A 202 36.55 33.28 -10.53
C ASN A 202 35.12 33.37 -11.12
N LEU A 203 34.39 34.39 -10.71
CA LEU A 203 32.96 34.54 -10.96
C LEU A 203 32.71 35.07 -12.38
N ASP A 204 32.35 34.19 -13.33
CA ASP A 204 31.55 34.61 -14.48
C ASP A 204 30.11 34.88 -13.97
N GLY A 205 29.67 36.12 -14.02
CA GLY A 205 28.35 36.54 -13.54
C GLY A 205 27.19 35.80 -14.24
N ARG A 206 27.38 35.27 -15.45
CA ARG A 206 26.39 34.40 -16.13
C ARG A 206 26.33 33.05 -15.50
N GLN A 207 27.48 32.43 -15.24
CA GLN A 207 27.57 31.11 -14.59
C GLN A 207 26.91 31.12 -13.20
N VAL A 208 27.23 32.10 -12.38
CA VAL A 208 26.60 32.25 -11.05
C VAL A 208 25.10 32.42 -11.14
N MET A 209 24.61 33.19 -12.13
CA MET A 209 23.16 33.38 -12.29
C MET A 209 22.47 32.09 -12.73
N ASP A 210 23.10 31.27 -13.58
CA ASP A 210 22.57 30.00 -14.03
C ASP A 210 22.60 28.95 -12.92
N ASP A 211 23.69 28.87 -12.15
CA ASP A 211 23.80 28.01 -10.97
C ASP A 211 22.75 28.40 -9.91
N ALA A 212 22.54 29.71 -9.67
CA ALA A 212 21.51 30.21 -8.74
C ALA A 212 20.08 29.84 -9.21
N ARG A 213 19.79 29.90 -10.52
CA ARG A 213 18.50 29.45 -11.07
C ARG A 213 18.30 27.95 -10.88
N GLN A 214 19.37 27.16 -11.09
CA GLN A 214 19.32 25.70 -10.88
C GLN A 214 19.05 25.36 -9.42
N VAL A 215 19.72 26.02 -8.47
CA VAL A 215 19.49 25.87 -7.03
C VAL A 215 18.05 26.24 -6.67
N LYS A 216 17.55 27.38 -7.16
CA LYS A 216 16.16 27.81 -6.93
C LYS A 216 15.15 26.79 -7.43
N SER A 217 15.36 26.23 -8.63
CA SER A 217 14.53 25.16 -9.18
C SER A 217 14.56 23.90 -8.33
N SER A 218 15.76 23.50 -7.89
CA SER A 218 15.96 22.32 -7.05
C SER A 218 15.30 22.49 -5.66
N CYS A 219 15.41 23.65 -5.03
CA CYS A 219 14.72 23.96 -3.77
C CYS A 219 13.18 23.92 -3.92
N SER A 220 12.66 24.42 -5.05
CA SER A 220 11.23 24.35 -5.35
C SER A 220 10.75 22.91 -5.46
N LYS A 221 11.50 22.06 -6.18
CA LYS A 221 11.20 20.62 -6.29
C LYS A 221 11.20 19.92 -4.93
N LEU A 222 12.19 20.23 -4.07
CA LEU A 222 12.26 19.70 -2.72
C LEU A 222 11.03 20.09 -1.88
N ASN A 223 10.65 21.36 -1.91
CA ASN A 223 9.48 21.85 -1.17
C ASN A 223 8.20 21.16 -1.62
N HIS A 224 8.00 20.97 -2.94
CA HIS A 224 6.86 20.24 -3.48
C HIS A 224 6.87 18.77 -3.03
N MET A 225 8.03 18.10 -3.07
CA MET A 225 8.15 16.72 -2.62
C MET A 225 7.84 16.57 -1.13
N VAL A 226 8.37 17.47 -0.28
CA VAL A 226 8.07 17.47 1.17
C VAL A 226 6.57 17.70 1.41
N SER A 227 5.95 18.63 0.69
CA SER A 227 4.50 18.87 0.79
C SER A 227 3.69 17.65 0.36
N ASP A 228 4.04 17.01 -0.75
CA ASP A 228 3.42 15.80 -1.26
C ASP A 228 3.54 14.64 -0.24
N LEU A 229 4.70 14.49 0.39
CA LEU A 229 4.95 13.52 1.45
C LEU A 229 4.10 13.78 2.70
N LEU A 230 4.08 15.04 3.17
CA LEU A 230 3.28 15.41 4.34
C LEU A 230 1.79 15.18 4.10
N LEU A 231 1.30 15.41 2.88
CA LEU A 231 -0.08 15.11 2.50
C LEU A 231 -0.37 13.61 2.59
N LEU A 232 0.52 12.75 2.06
CA LEU A 232 0.37 11.29 2.13
C LEU A 232 0.46 10.73 3.57
N ILE A 233 1.12 11.45 4.49
CA ILE A 233 1.25 11.05 5.89
C ILE A 233 0.05 11.54 6.72
N ARG A 234 -0.40 12.79 6.52
CA ARG A 234 -1.47 13.41 7.32
C ARG A 234 -2.85 12.87 6.98
N ALA A 235 -3.11 12.58 5.73
CA ALA A 235 -4.42 12.10 5.27
C ALA A 235 -4.58 10.58 5.51
N GLN A 236 -4.38 10.09 6.74
CA GLN A 236 -4.59 8.67 7.08
C GLN A 236 -5.99 8.38 7.61
N GLU A 237 -6.73 9.41 8.04
CA GLU A 237 -8.08 9.26 8.57
C GLU A 237 -9.12 9.66 7.51
N PRO A 238 -10.17 8.83 7.33
CA PRO A 238 -11.28 9.18 6.44
C PRO A 238 -11.98 10.47 6.87
N ILE A 239 -12.35 11.28 5.90
CA ILE A 239 -13.06 12.53 6.14
C ILE A 239 -14.46 12.25 6.69
N THR A 240 -14.79 12.81 7.84
CA THR A 240 -16.13 12.74 8.38
C THR A 240 -16.98 13.86 7.79
N PRO A 241 -18.10 13.54 7.08
CA PRO A 241 -18.98 14.55 6.52
C PRO A 241 -19.54 15.50 7.57
N SER A 242 -19.48 16.81 7.30
CA SER A 242 -20.05 17.85 8.15
C SER A 242 -20.45 19.07 7.32
N SER A 243 -21.28 19.95 7.88
CA SER A 243 -21.63 21.22 7.23
C SER A 243 -20.43 22.17 7.06
N ALA A 244 -19.39 21.99 7.87
CA ALA A 244 -18.19 22.83 7.84
C ALA A 244 -17.24 22.50 6.69
N ASN A 245 -17.34 21.30 6.13
CA ASN A 245 -16.44 20.83 5.05
C ASN A 245 -17.15 20.63 3.70
N ARG A 246 -18.26 21.36 3.47
CA ARG A 246 -18.96 21.36 2.19
C ARG A 246 -18.22 22.23 1.18
N LEU A 247 -17.92 21.65 0.01
CA LEU A 247 -17.16 22.29 -1.06
C LEU A 247 -17.94 22.24 -2.37
N ASN A 248 -18.03 23.35 -3.08
CA ASN A 248 -18.51 23.37 -4.46
C ASN A 248 -17.40 22.89 -5.39
N VAL A 249 -17.66 21.82 -6.16
CA VAL A 249 -16.68 21.18 -7.02
C VAL A 249 -16.20 22.12 -8.13
N MET A 250 -17.15 22.80 -8.82
CA MET A 250 -16.80 23.67 -9.94
C MET A 250 -15.96 24.88 -9.50
N GLU A 251 -16.20 25.40 -8.31
CA GLU A 251 -15.42 26.49 -7.73
C GLU A 251 -13.95 26.05 -7.49
N GLN A 252 -13.76 24.81 -6.97
CA GLN A 252 -12.43 24.23 -6.80
C GLN A 252 -11.72 24.06 -8.16
N LEU A 253 -12.42 23.47 -9.16
CA LEU A 253 -11.84 23.24 -10.49
C LEU A 253 -11.40 24.53 -11.17
N ARG A 254 -12.20 25.60 -11.09
CA ARG A 254 -11.86 26.91 -11.66
C ARG A 254 -10.66 27.54 -10.95
N ARG A 255 -10.62 27.50 -9.63
CA ARG A 255 -9.49 28.02 -8.86
C ARG A 255 -8.18 27.32 -9.20
N VAL A 256 -8.21 26.00 -9.33
CA VAL A 256 -7.02 25.21 -9.72
C VAL A 256 -6.63 25.54 -11.17
N ALA A 257 -7.61 25.63 -12.09
CA ALA A 257 -7.35 25.96 -13.49
C ALA A 257 -6.70 27.36 -13.65
N GLU A 258 -7.22 28.37 -12.95
CA GLU A 258 -6.64 29.73 -12.95
C GLU A 258 -5.19 29.72 -12.46
N ARG A 259 -4.88 28.93 -11.42
CA ARG A 259 -3.53 28.78 -10.90
C ARG A 259 -2.59 28.10 -11.89
N LEU A 260 -3.09 27.17 -12.70
CA LEU A 260 -2.32 26.42 -13.69
C LEU A 260 -2.26 27.05 -15.09
N GLU A 261 -3.01 28.14 -15.35
CA GLU A 261 -3.01 28.85 -16.62
C GLU A 261 -1.61 29.27 -17.09
N PRO A 262 -0.70 29.80 -16.22
CA PRO A 262 0.67 30.11 -16.65
C PRO A 262 1.45 28.88 -17.13
N LEU A 263 1.25 27.71 -16.48
CA LEU A 263 1.88 26.44 -16.88
C LEU A 263 1.32 25.93 -18.20
N ALA A 264 0.01 26.01 -18.38
CA ALA A 264 -0.67 25.64 -19.62
C ALA A 264 -0.21 26.53 -20.80
N ALA A 265 -0.13 27.84 -20.59
CA ALA A 265 0.36 28.81 -21.58
C ALA A 265 1.83 28.53 -21.95
N GLN A 266 2.71 28.28 -20.98
CA GLN A 266 4.09 27.90 -21.22
C GLN A 266 4.20 26.61 -22.03
N SER A 267 3.34 25.64 -21.77
CA SER A 267 3.27 24.37 -22.48
C SER A 267 2.53 24.47 -23.82
N LYS A 268 1.93 25.62 -24.12
CA LYS A 268 1.06 25.85 -25.28
C LYS A 268 -0.10 24.87 -25.35
N VAL A 269 -0.74 24.62 -24.20
CA VAL A 269 -1.91 23.74 -24.03
C VAL A 269 -3.10 24.61 -23.65
N GLN A 270 -4.27 24.34 -24.22
CA GLN A 270 -5.51 25.02 -23.86
C GLN A 270 -6.19 24.26 -22.70
N LEU A 271 -6.62 25.00 -21.68
CA LEU A 271 -7.30 24.46 -20.52
C LEU A 271 -8.79 24.84 -20.57
N ASN A 272 -9.67 23.84 -20.62
CA ASN A 272 -11.12 24.06 -20.64
C ASN A 272 -11.76 23.43 -19.41
N VAL A 273 -12.59 24.21 -18.69
CA VAL A 273 -13.32 23.75 -17.50
C VAL A 273 -14.81 23.93 -17.72
N ALA A 274 -15.59 22.86 -17.57
CA ALA A 274 -17.05 22.86 -17.71
C ALA A 274 -17.70 21.82 -16.79
N GLY A 275 -18.97 21.96 -16.47
CA GLY A 275 -19.68 20.95 -15.67
C GLY A 275 -20.90 21.49 -14.96
N ASP A 276 -21.41 20.68 -14.03
CA ASP A 276 -22.59 21.00 -13.23
C ASP A 276 -22.20 21.93 -12.07
N GLU A 277 -22.81 23.12 -12.05
CA GLU A 277 -22.46 24.18 -11.09
C GLU A 277 -22.86 23.86 -9.63
N ASP A 278 -23.84 23.01 -9.44
CA ASP A 278 -24.45 22.73 -8.13
C ASP A 278 -23.88 21.52 -7.41
N LEU A 279 -22.77 20.95 -7.91
CA LEU A 279 -22.15 19.80 -7.28
C LEU A 279 -21.43 20.19 -6.00
N VAL A 280 -21.88 19.66 -4.87
CA VAL A 280 -21.31 19.86 -3.55
C VAL A 280 -20.86 18.52 -2.97
N ILE A 281 -19.64 18.48 -2.47
CA ILE A 281 -19.05 17.32 -1.79
C ILE A 281 -18.66 17.70 -0.36
N ASN A 282 -18.41 16.68 0.50
CA ASN A 282 -17.73 16.89 1.78
C ASN A 282 -16.25 16.58 1.60
N GLY A 283 -15.38 17.52 1.96
CA GLY A 283 -13.94 17.30 1.81
C GLY A 283 -13.09 18.40 2.39
N GLU A 284 -11.79 18.15 2.43
CA GLU A 284 -10.79 19.15 2.77
C GLU A 284 -10.31 19.86 1.51
N THR A 285 -10.46 21.19 1.50
CA THR A 285 -10.11 22.05 0.37
C THR A 285 -8.70 21.80 -0.15
N ASP A 286 -7.70 21.75 0.74
CA ASP A 286 -6.30 21.58 0.36
C ASP A 286 -6.02 20.21 -0.26
N GLN A 287 -6.70 19.17 0.22
CA GLN A 287 -6.54 17.81 -0.32
C GLN A 287 -7.18 17.70 -1.71
N ILE A 288 -8.41 18.20 -1.87
CA ILE A 288 -9.11 18.20 -3.16
C ILE A 288 -8.35 19.06 -4.19
N ASP A 289 -7.92 20.27 -3.80
CA ASP A 289 -7.10 21.14 -4.65
C ASP A 289 -5.80 20.46 -5.08
N SER A 290 -5.14 19.76 -4.16
CA SER A 290 -3.93 19.00 -4.47
C SER A 290 -4.20 17.89 -5.48
N ALA A 291 -5.24 17.06 -5.26
CA ALA A 291 -5.58 15.97 -6.16
C ALA A 291 -5.92 16.48 -7.58
N VAL A 292 -6.75 17.51 -7.67
CA VAL A 292 -7.13 18.13 -8.96
C VAL A 292 -5.91 18.76 -9.63
N THR A 293 -5.04 19.44 -8.87
CA THR A 293 -3.78 20.01 -9.38
C THR A 293 -2.90 18.93 -10.00
N LYS A 294 -2.68 17.80 -9.31
CA LYS A 294 -1.86 16.69 -9.82
C LYS A 294 -2.45 16.07 -11.11
N LEU A 295 -3.77 15.95 -11.21
CA LEU A 295 -4.42 15.48 -12.44
C LEU A 295 -4.24 16.46 -13.60
N MET A 296 -4.44 17.76 -13.36
CA MET A 296 -4.29 18.78 -14.39
C MET A 296 -2.82 18.98 -14.79
N GLU A 297 -1.87 18.99 -13.86
CA GLU A 297 -0.42 19.07 -14.14
C GLU A 297 0.03 17.92 -15.03
N ASN A 298 -0.39 16.69 -14.72
CA ASN A 298 -0.13 15.53 -15.55
C ASN A 298 -0.71 15.70 -16.95
N ALA A 299 -1.99 16.07 -17.05
CA ALA A 299 -2.65 16.28 -18.34
C ALA A 299 -1.94 17.34 -19.20
N ILE A 300 -1.51 18.47 -18.62
CA ILE A 300 -0.75 19.52 -19.31
C ILE A 300 0.63 19.00 -19.74
N GLY A 301 1.33 18.28 -18.85
CA GLY A 301 2.69 17.79 -19.10
C GLY A 301 2.77 16.76 -20.22
N TYR A 302 1.76 15.87 -20.31
CA TYR A 302 1.71 14.81 -21.31
C TYR A 302 1.01 15.21 -22.61
N SER A 303 0.28 16.34 -22.64
CA SER A 303 -0.39 16.83 -23.85
C SER A 303 0.59 17.33 -24.91
N PRO A 304 0.27 17.17 -26.19
CA PRO A 304 1.06 17.77 -27.29
C PRO A 304 0.95 19.29 -27.27
N VAL A 305 1.89 19.94 -27.94
CA VAL A 305 1.82 21.40 -28.19
C VAL A 305 0.56 21.72 -28.99
N ASN A 306 -0.17 22.76 -28.60
CA ASN A 306 -1.48 23.13 -29.10
C ASN A 306 -2.60 22.10 -28.83
N GLY A 307 -2.36 21.15 -27.92
CA GLY A 307 -3.40 20.23 -27.43
C GLY A 307 -4.36 20.91 -26.47
N THR A 308 -5.45 20.20 -26.16
CA THR A 308 -6.48 20.68 -25.24
C THR A 308 -6.59 19.71 -24.06
N VAL A 309 -6.59 20.25 -22.85
CA VAL A 309 -6.95 19.54 -21.62
C VAL A 309 -8.35 19.97 -21.23
N SER A 310 -9.26 19.01 -21.15
CA SER A 310 -10.64 19.25 -20.74
C SER A 310 -10.87 18.73 -19.34
N VAL A 311 -11.37 19.59 -18.47
CA VAL A 311 -11.72 19.26 -17.08
C VAL A 311 -13.22 19.42 -16.92
N SER A 312 -13.87 18.39 -16.39
CA SER A 312 -15.33 18.45 -16.19
C SER A 312 -15.74 17.83 -14.87
N ALA A 313 -16.80 18.36 -14.29
CA ALA A 313 -17.50 17.74 -13.16
C ALA A 313 -18.96 17.49 -13.53
N VAL A 314 -19.39 16.25 -13.37
CA VAL A 314 -20.77 15.84 -13.66
C VAL A 314 -21.30 14.93 -12.55
N LYS A 315 -22.60 14.90 -12.37
CA LYS A 315 -23.26 13.96 -11.49
C LYS A 315 -23.22 12.56 -12.08
N SER A 316 -22.94 11.54 -11.24
CA SER A 316 -22.99 10.13 -11.64
C SER A 316 -24.40 9.71 -12.06
N LYS A 317 -24.52 8.60 -12.78
CA LYS A 317 -25.82 8.10 -13.29
C LYS A 317 -26.81 7.74 -12.18
N ASP A 318 -26.31 7.23 -11.05
CA ASP A 318 -27.07 6.92 -9.85
C ASP A 318 -27.46 8.17 -9.05
N GLY A 319 -26.82 9.30 -9.33
CA GLY A 319 -27.10 10.56 -8.67
C GLY A 319 -26.45 10.73 -7.29
N GLU A 320 -25.58 9.82 -6.86
CA GLU A 320 -25.00 9.82 -5.52
C GLU A 320 -23.59 10.41 -5.46
N GLN A 321 -22.91 10.56 -6.61
CA GLN A 321 -21.52 10.94 -6.68
C GLN A 321 -21.27 12.10 -7.64
N ALA A 322 -20.24 12.90 -7.36
CA ALA A 322 -19.63 13.82 -8.28
C ALA A 322 -18.47 13.12 -9.00
N VAL A 323 -18.44 13.17 -10.32
CA VAL A 323 -17.37 12.60 -11.15
C VAL A 323 -16.60 13.74 -11.80
N ILE A 324 -15.36 13.96 -11.32
CA ILE A 324 -14.41 14.92 -11.91
C ILE A 324 -13.61 14.18 -12.96
N ARG A 325 -13.64 14.63 -14.21
CA ARG A 325 -12.86 14.06 -15.31
C ARG A 325 -11.84 15.04 -15.81
N VAL A 326 -10.61 14.56 -15.96
CA VAL A 326 -9.51 15.28 -16.61
C VAL A 326 -9.13 14.48 -17.86
N ILE A 327 -9.28 15.08 -19.01
CA ILE A 327 -9.08 14.46 -20.32
C ILE A 327 -7.92 15.15 -21.01
N ASP A 328 -6.90 14.40 -21.41
CA ASP A 328 -5.76 14.84 -22.19
C ASP A 328 -5.70 14.18 -23.57
N GLN A 329 -5.00 14.81 -24.49
CA GLN A 329 -4.72 14.32 -25.85
C GLN A 329 -3.28 13.83 -25.96
N GLY A 330 -2.71 13.33 -24.86
CA GLY A 330 -1.32 12.97 -24.77
C GLY A 330 -0.96 11.62 -25.39
N VAL A 331 0.21 11.13 -25.03
CA VAL A 331 0.77 9.88 -25.54
C VAL A 331 0.00 8.62 -25.12
N GLY A 332 -0.89 8.76 -24.14
CA GLY A 332 -1.64 7.64 -23.56
C GLY A 332 -0.79 6.68 -22.74
N ILE A 333 -1.44 5.71 -22.11
CA ILE A 333 -0.85 4.79 -21.13
C ILE A 333 -1.11 3.35 -21.59
N ALA A 334 -0.06 2.54 -21.67
CA ALA A 334 -0.18 1.14 -22.00
C ALA A 334 -0.99 0.37 -20.94
N LYS A 335 -1.80 -0.60 -21.36
CA LYS A 335 -2.70 -1.35 -20.46
C LYS A 335 -1.96 -2.00 -19.26
N LYS A 336 -0.75 -2.49 -19.47
CA LYS A 336 0.11 -3.08 -18.41
C LYS A 336 0.50 -2.10 -17.32
N ASP A 337 0.57 -0.80 -17.64
CA ASP A 337 1.01 0.25 -16.73
C ASP A 337 -0.17 0.89 -15.97
N GLN A 338 -1.41 0.80 -16.50
CA GLN A 338 -2.59 1.47 -15.93
C GLN A 338 -2.92 1.04 -14.49
N ALA A 339 -2.67 -0.22 -14.13
CA ALA A 339 -2.86 -0.69 -12.76
C ALA A 339 -1.81 -0.12 -11.78
N ARG A 340 -0.64 0.24 -12.32
CA ARG A 340 0.53 0.63 -11.52
C ARG A 340 0.73 2.14 -11.41
N ILE A 341 0.14 2.95 -12.29
CA ILE A 341 0.34 4.41 -12.30
C ILE A 341 -0.08 5.10 -11.02
N PHE A 342 -0.91 4.46 -10.19
CA PHE A 342 -1.32 4.95 -8.87
C PHE A 342 -0.42 4.45 -7.73
N GLU A 343 0.58 3.60 -8.04
CA GLU A 343 1.60 3.20 -7.07
C GLU A 343 2.55 4.37 -6.78
N ARG A 344 3.01 4.49 -5.54
CA ARG A 344 3.96 5.52 -5.15
C ARG A 344 5.27 5.32 -5.91
N PHE A 345 5.86 6.42 -6.43
CA PHE A 345 7.11 6.44 -7.18
C PHE A 345 7.09 5.70 -8.52
N TYR A 346 5.94 5.16 -8.93
CA TYR A 346 5.84 4.53 -10.22
C TYR A 346 5.89 5.59 -11.33
N ARG A 347 6.69 5.30 -12.36
CA ARG A 347 6.83 6.13 -13.57
C ARG A 347 6.78 5.23 -14.80
N GLY A 348 5.88 5.51 -15.70
CA GLY A 348 5.77 4.78 -16.97
C GLY A 348 6.98 5.00 -17.88
N SER A 349 7.13 4.16 -18.89
CA SER A 349 8.25 4.23 -19.86
C SER A 349 8.17 5.42 -20.83
N SER A 350 7.00 6.06 -20.97
CA SER A 350 6.76 7.17 -21.91
C SER A 350 6.98 8.52 -21.22
N GLN A 351 8.23 8.90 -20.99
CA GLN A 351 8.60 10.18 -20.40
C GLN A 351 9.05 11.17 -21.47
N SER A 352 8.61 12.43 -21.36
CA SER A 352 9.11 13.57 -22.11
C SER A 352 10.04 14.41 -21.24
N GLU A 353 10.83 15.31 -21.84
CA GLU A 353 11.63 16.28 -21.08
C GLU A 353 10.76 17.10 -20.09
N ARG A 354 9.50 17.38 -20.43
CA ARG A 354 8.54 18.12 -19.57
C ARG A 354 8.07 17.33 -18.35
N THR A 355 8.07 16.00 -18.42
CA THR A 355 7.63 15.10 -17.35
C THR A 355 8.80 14.39 -16.66
N ALA A 356 10.03 14.61 -17.14
CA ALA A 356 11.24 13.98 -16.58
C ALA A 356 11.46 14.28 -15.09
N ASP A 357 11.05 15.45 -14.64
CA ASP A 357 11.25 15.94 -13.28
C ASP A 357 10.25 15.42 -12.23
N GLY A 358 9.25 14.64 -12.61
CA GLY A 358 8.23 14.15 -11.71
C GLY A 358 8.74 13.03 -10.77
N VAL A 359 8.43 13.11 -9.49
CA VAL A 359 8.85 12.12 -8.45
C VAL A 359 7.99 10.85 -8.47
N GLY A 360 6.89 10.82 -9.21
CA GLY A 360 5.96 9.68 -9.25
C GLY A 360 5.03 9.59 -8.03
N LEU A 361 4.78 10.71 -7.35
CA LEU A 361 3.86 10.79 -6.21
C LEU A 361 2.48 11.33 -6.59
N GLY A 362 2.35 12.07 -7.68
CA GLY A 362 1.12 12.80 -8.01
C GLY A 362 -0.13 11.93 -8.08
N LEU A 363 -0.13 10.85 -8.86
CA LEU A 363 -1.29 9.96 -8.96
C LEU A 363 -1.53 9.12 -7.69
N ALA A 364 -0.49 8.81 -6.94
CA ALA A 364 -0.64 8.17 -5.63
C ALA A 364 -1.35 9.10 -4.63
N ILE A 365 -1.09 10.42 -4.69
CA ILE A 365 -1.81 11.44 -3.93
C ILE A 365 -3.28 11.47 -4.34
N VAL A 366 -3.57 11.49 -5.63
CA VAL A 366 -4.96 11.48 -6.14
C VAL A 366 -5.71 10.27 -5.60
N LYS A 367 -5.11 9.07 -5.66
CA LYS A 367 -5.74 7.84 -5.13
C LYS A 367 -5.93 7.93 -3.62
N HIS A 368 -4.95 8.45 -2.91
CA HIS A 368 -5.04 8.61 -1.46
C HIS A 368 -6.16 9.56 -1.06
N VAL A 369 -6.24 10.74 -1.72
CA VAL A 369 -7.32 11.72 -1.50
C VAL A 369 -8.69 11.11 -1.85
N ALA A 370 -8.80 10.36 -2.96
CA ALA A 370 -10.04 9.67 -3.29
C ALA A 370 -10.51 8.76 -2.16
N LEU A 371 -9.63 7.89 -1.65
CA LEU A 371 -9.94 6.93 -0.58
C LEU A 371 -10.32 7.61 0.75
N THR A 372 -9.60 8.65 1.16
CA THR A 372 -9.90 9.40 2.40
C THR A 372 -11.23 10.16 2.33
N HIS A 373 -11.71 10.46 1.12
CA HIS A 373 -13.00 11.08 0.86
C HIS A 373 -14.09 10.06 0.46
N HIS A 374 -13.90 8.77 0.76
CA HIS A 374 -14.85 7.69 0.44
C HIS A 374 -15.18 7.56 -1.06
N GLY A 375 -14.27 7.99 -1.90
CA GLY A 375 -14.38 7.95 -3.35
C GLY A 375 -13.41 6.96 -3.99
N ASP A 376 -13.30 7.07 -5.31
CA ASP A 376 -12.39 6.25 -6.10
C ASP A 376 -11.76 7.05 -7.24
N VAL A 377 -10.67 6.54 -7.81
CA VAL A 377 -10.03 7.08 -9.00
C VAL A 377 -9.78 5.99 -10.02
N SER A 378 -10.18 6.28 -11.26
CA SER A 378 -9.99 5.36 -12.38
C SER A 378 -9.33 6.07 -13.57
N VAL A 379 -8.80 5.27 -14.50
CA VAL A 379 -8.19 5.75 -15.74
C VAL A 379 -8.70 4.93 -16.92
N TRP A 380 -9.08 5.63 -17.98
CA TRP A 380 -9.21 5.07 -19.31
C TRP A 380 -8.15 5.70 -20.20
N SER A 381 -7.35 4.88 -20.88
CA SER A 381 -6.30 5.38 -21.76
C SER A 381 -5.90 4.34 -22.80
N ALA A 382 -5.47 4.81 -23.97
CA ALA A 382 -4.87 3.97 -24.99
C ALA A 382 -3.64 4.68 -25.57
N PRO A 383 -2.56 3.97 -25.91
CA PRO A 383 -1.39 4.56 -26.53
C PRO A 383 -1.74 5.38 -27.79
N GLY A 384 -1.30 6.64 -27.83
CA GLY A 384 -1.57 7.59 -28.91
C GLY A 384 -2.97 8.22 -28.92
N GLN A 385 -3.85 7.91 -27.94
CA GLN A 385 -5.21 8.46 -27.85
C GLN A 385 -5.44 9.37 -26.65
N GLY A 386 -4.39 9.60 -25.85
CA GLY A 386 -4.52 10.35 -24.59
C GLY A 386 -5.08 9.53 -23.44
N SER A 387 -5.46 10.23 -22.38
CA SER A 387 -6.00 9.61 -21.16
C SER A 387 -7.21 10.37 -20.63
N THR A 388 -8.06 9.66 -19.94
CA THR A 388 -9.16 10.19 -19.14
C THR A 388 -9.01 9.69 -17.72
N PHE A 389 -8.70 10.58 -16.80
CA PHE A 389 -8.71 10.29 -15.37
C PHE A 389 -10.06 10.70 -14.79
N SER A 390 -10.65 9.83 -14.01
CA SER A 390 -11.94 10.08 -13.35
C SER A 390 -11.76 9.95 -11.83
N LEU A 391 -11.92 11.07 -11.11
CA LEU A 391 -11.98 11.12 -9.65
C LEU A 391 -13.46 11.18 -9.26
N THR A 392 -13.92 10.18 -8.54
CA THR A 392 -15.32 10.03 -8.11
C THR A 392 -15.42 10.24 -6.61
N LEU A 393 -16.30 11.13 -6.16
CA LEU A 393 -16.46 11.52 -4.76
C LEU A 393 -17.94 11.54 -4.38
N PRO A 394 -18.34 11.09 -3.17
CA PRO A 394 -19.72 11.17 -2.71
C PRO A 394 -20.22 12.62 -2.67
N LEU A 395 -21.47 12.84 -3.12
CA LEU A 395 -22.13 14.13 -2.96
C LEU A 395 -22.46 14.39 -1.49
N ALA A 396 -22.38 15.65 -1.09
CA ALA A 396 -22.83 16.07 0.23
C ALA A 396 -24.36 15.91 0.31
N GLN A 397 -24.81 15.23 1.36
CA GLN A 397 -26.24 15.08 1.65
C GLN A 397 -26.85 16.37 2.25
#